data_29cc56b9c9fb0ba7258371265e14e97e
#
_entry.id   29cc56b9c9fb0ba7258371265e14e97e
#
_cell.length_a   1.000
_cell.length_b   1.000
_cell.length_c   1.000
_cell.angle_alpha   90.00
_cell.angle_beta   90.00
_cell.angle_gamma   90.00
#
_symmetry.space_group_name_H-M   'P 1'
#
loop_
_entity.id
_entity.type
_entity.pdbx_description
1 polymer ?
#
loop_
_entity_poly.entity_id
_entity_poly.type
_entity_poly.pdbx_seq_one_letter_code
_entity_poly.pdbx_strand_id
1 'polypeptide(L)'
;MAALLACCDPLTRTGRPDLAILTLLARLGLRAGEVAALRLDDIDWRRGEITVRGKGNRHDRLPLPADVGQRIVAYLHDGRPQAAQGRTVFVRAQAPYRPLTSNAVTTVVACAGRRAGLGLIGAHRLRHSAATAMLRSGGSLSEIGQTLRHARPLTTAIYAKVDVGALRQLARPWPGELA
;
A
#
# COMPACT_ATOMS: atom_id res chain seq x y z
N MET A 1 5.69 1.01 -10.84
CA MET A 1 5.49 0.05 -9.72
C MET A 1 6.40 -1.17 -9.87
N ALA A 2 6.40 -1.83 -11.04
CA ALA A 2 7.26 -3.00 -11.27
C ALA A 2 8.74 -2.75 -10.91
N ALA A 3 9.34 -1.66 -11.40
CA ALA A 3 10.73 -1.30 -11.10
C ALA A 3 11.01 -1.15 -9.59
N LEU A 4 10.05 -0.62 -8.82
CA LEU A 4 10.19 -0.45 -7.38
C LEU A 4 10.21 -1.80 -6.63
N LEU A 5 9.42 -2.77 -7.07
CA LEU A 5 9.44 -4.12 -6.49
C LEU A 5 10.65 -4.91 -6.96
N ALA A 6 11.06 -4.75 -8.21
CA ALA A 6 12.21 -5.45 -8.79
C ALA A 6 13.56 -5.05 -8.18
N CYS A 7 13.67 -3.84 -7.57
CA CYS A 7 14.90 -3.41 -6.90
C CYS A 7 15.12 -4.06 -5.52
N CYS A 8 14.17 -4.86 -5.03
CA CYS A 8 14.27 -5.56 -3.76
C CYS A 8 14.60 -7.03 -4.01
N ASP A 9 15.78 -7.46 -3.58
CA ASP A 9 16.17 -8.87 -3.67
C ASP A 9 15.43 -9.72 -2.60
N PRO A 10 14.54 -10.64 -3.01
CA PRO A 10 13.76 -11.45 -2.08
C PRO A 10 14.60 -12.45 -1.28
N LEU A 11 15.85 -12.66 -1.63
CA LEU A 11 16.73 -13.59 -0.94
C LEU A 11 17.50 -12.94 0.21
N THR A 12 17.56 -11.61 0.26
CA THR A 12 18.29 -10.90 1.31
C THR A 12 17.43 -10.62 2.55
N ARG A 13 18.10 -10.50 3.71
CA ARG A 13 17.44 -10.15 4.98
C ARG A 13 16.73 -8.81 4.96
N THR A 14 17.23 -7.86 4.19
CA THR A 14 16.64 -6.52 4.06
C THR A 14 15.62 -6.45 2.93
N GLY A 15 15.79 -7.22 1.86
CA GLY A 15 14.90 -7.20 0.73
C GLY A 15 13.53 -7.84 1.01
N ARG A 16 13.47 -8.90 1.83
CA ARG A 16 12.19 -9.53 2.21
C ARG A 16 11.22 -8.58 2.90
N PRO A 17 11.61 -7.90 4.01
CA PRO A 17 10.72 -6.91 4.63
C PRO A 17 10.39 -5.75 3.71
N ASP A 18 11.37 -5.23 2.95
CA ASP A 18 11.14 -4.15 2.00
C ASP A 18 10.08 -4.55 0.97
N LEU A 19 10.20 -5.74 0.39
CA LEU A 19 9.28 -6.26 -0.61
C LEU A 19 7.86 -6.46 -0.05
N ALA A 20 7.73 -7.01 1.16
CA ALA A 20 6.44 -7.18 1.82
C ALA A 20 5.78 -5.81 2.12
N ILE A 21 6.54 -4.85 2.66
CA ILE A 21 6.08 -3.49 2.94
C ILE A 21 5.62 -2.79 1.66
N LEU A 22 6.46 -2.81 0.63
CA LEU A 22 6.16 -2.15 -0.65
C LEU A 22 4.94 -2.76 -1.33
N THR A 23 4.79 -4.09 -1.27
CA THR A 23 3.63 -4.78 -1.85
C THR A 23 2.33 -4.41 -1.10
N LEU A 24 2.34 -4.36 0.24
CA LEU A 24 1.21 -3.89 1.04
C LEU A 24 0.79 -2.45 0.68
N LEU A 25 1.76 -1.54 0.59
CA LEU A 25 1.51 -0.15 0.22
C LEU A 25 0.96 -0.02 -1.21
N ALA A 26 1.51 -0.80 -2.14
CA ALA A 26 1.20 -0.71 -3.56
C ALA A 26 -0.12 -1.38 -3.94
N ARG A 27 -0.41 -2.54 -3.36
CA ARG A 27 -1.57 -3.37 -3.72
C ARG A 27 -2.81 -2.99 -2.93
N LEU A 28 -2.66 -2.75 -1.62
CA LEU A 28 -3.77 -2.42 -0.73
C LEU A 28 -3.89 -0.92 -0.44
N GLY A 29 -2.96 -0.12 -0.92
CA GLY A 29 -2.96 1.32 -0.69
C GLY A 29 -2.91 1.70 0.80
N LEU A 30 -2.28 0.88 1.64
CA LEU A 30 -2.17 1.14 3.07
C LEU A 30 -1.36 2.42 3.34
N ARG A 31 -1.63 3.04 4.48
CA ARG A 31 -0.78 4.13 4.98
C ARG A 31 0.45 3.55 5.67
N ALA A 32 1.55 4.28 5.67
CA ALA A 32 2.78 3.85 6.34
C ALA A 32 2.56 3.48 7.82
N GLY A 33 1.71 4.23 8.53
CA GLY A 33 1.35 3.94 9.92
C GLY A 33 0.51 2.68 10.08
N GLU A 34 -0.35 2.36 9.12
CA GLU A 34 -1.17 1.14 9.11
C GLU A 34 -0.28 -0.09 8.90
N VAL A 35 0.70 -0.01 8.00
CA VAL A 35 1.70 -1.08 7.81
C VAL A 35 2.58 -1.26 9.06
N ALA A 36 3.03 -0.17 9.68
CA ALA A 36 3.84 -0.23 10.89
C ALA A 36 3.09 -0.83 12.08
N ALA A 37 1.78 -0.58 12.18
CA ALA A 37 0.92 -1.06 13.26
C ALA A 37 0.37 -2.47 13.04
N LEU A 38 0.61 -3.09 11.88
CA LEU A 38 0.07 -4.40 11.51
C LEU A 38 0.54 -5.49 12.47
N ARG A 39 -0.40 -6.30 12.95
CA ARG A 39 -0.15 -7.41 13.89
C ARG A 39 -0.38 -8.75 13.21
N LEU A 40 0.23 -9.78 13.75
CA LEU A 40 0.01 -11.17 13.30
C LEU A 40 -1.46 -11.58 13.40
N ASP A 41 -2.15 -11.10 14.44
CA ASP A 41 -3.59 -11.36 14.68
C ASP A 41 -4.51 -10.63 13.70
N ASP A 42 -4.00 -9.65 12.97
CA ASP A 42 -4.78 -8.89 11.99
C ASP A 42 -4.89 -9.66 10.64
N ILE A 43 -4.20 -10.78 10.50
CA ILE A 43 -4.17 -11.57 9.24
C ILE A 43 -4.96 -12.86 9.44
N ASP A 44 -6.10 -12.96 8.79
CA ASP A 44 -6.87 -14.19 8.70
C ASP A 44 -6.48 -14.97 7.44
N TRP A 45 -5.54 -15.90 7.61
CA TRP A 45 -5.03 -16.74 6.52
C TRP A 45 -6.07 -17.67 5.93
N ARG A 46 -7.06 -18.11 6.73
CA ARG A 46 -8.12 -19.02 6.28
C ARG A 46 -9.13 -18.30 5.39
N ARG A 47 -9.48 -17.07 5.76
CA ARG A 47 -10.41 -16.23 4.99
C ARG A 47 -9.74 -15.45 3.88
N GLY A 48 -8.41 -15.36 3.88
CA GLY A 48 -7.68 -14.50 2.98
C GLY A 48 -8.01 -13.01 3.20
N GLU A 49 -8.10 -12.59 4.46
CA GLU A 49 -8.44 -11.23 4.86
C GLU A 49 -7.36 -10.60 5.73
N ILE A 50 -7.24 -9.29 5.67
CA ILE A 50 -6.38 -8.49 6.53
C ILE A 50 -7.19 -7.39 7.20
N THR A 51 -7.09 -7.27 8.52
CA THR A 51 -7.71 -6.20 9.30
C THR A 51 -6.74 -5.04 9.41
N VAL A 52 -7.16 -3.86 8.99
CA VAL A 52 -6.36 -2.64 9.03
C VAL A 52 -6.92 -1.69 10.08
N ARG A 53 -6.05 -1.27 11.00
CA ARG A 53 -6.41 -0.36 12.09
C ARG A 53 -6.20 1.08 11.65
N GLY A 54 -7.29 1.80 11.49
CA GLY A 54 -7.33 3.21 11.12
C GLY A 54 -7.33 4.16 12.32
N LYS A 55 -7.31 5.46 12.03
CA LYS A 55 -7.46 6.51 13.05
C LYS A 55 -8.83 6.40 13.75
N GLY A 56 -8.87 6.58 15.08
CA GLY A 56 -10.11 6.52 15.86
C GLY A 56 -10.62 5.10 16.13
N ASN A 57 -9.72 4.14 16.25
CA ASN A 57 -10.03 2.72 16.52
C ASN A 57 -10.94 2.04 15.46
N ARG A 58 -10.96 2.57 14.26
CA ARG A 58 -11.66 1.94 13.13
C ARG A 58 -10.88 0.71 12.68
N HIS A 59 -11.59 -0.39 12.50
CA HIS A 59 -11.05 -1.64 11.98
C HIS A 59 -11.74 -1.95 10.66
N ASP A 60 -10.98 -1.93 9.58
CA ASP A 60 -11.49 -2.23 8.24
C ASP A 60 -10.91 -3.56 7.78
N ARG A 61 -11.75 -4.45 7.27
CA ARG A 61 -11.31 -5.70 6.65
C ARG A 61 -11.13 -5.51 5.17
N LEU A 62 -10.01 -5.98 4.67
CA LEU A 62 -9.69 -5.97 3.24
C LEU A 62 -9.36 -7.39 2.80
N PRO A 63 -9.65 -7.76 1.54
CA PRO A 63 -9.13 -8.99 0.97
C PRO A 63 -7.60 -8.94 0.96
N LEU A 64 -6.97 -10.07 1.27
CA LEU A 64 -5.54 -10.26 1.21
C LEU A 64 -5.18 -10.96 -0.11
N PRO A 65 -4.71 -10.25 -1.14
CA PRO A 65 -4.30 -10.87 -2.38
C PRO A 65 -3.18 -11.89 -2.16
N ALA A 66 -3.18 -12.97 -2.94
CA ALA A 66 -2.22 -14.06 -2.78
C ALA A 66 -0.76 -13.61 -2.86
N ASP A 67 -0.45 -12.68 -3.79
CA ASP A 67 0.89 -12.11 -3.94
C ASP A 67 1.35 -11.33 -2.69
N VAL A 68 0.43 -10.60 -2.04
CA VAL A 68 0.70 -9.90 -0.77
C VAL A 68 0.94 -10.89 0.35
N GLY A 69 0.04 -11.90 0.48
CA GLY A 69 0.15 -12.96 1.48
C GLY A 69 1.48 -13.71 1.39
N GLN A 70 1.89 -14.11 0.18
CA GLN A 70 3.16 -14.79 -0.07
C GLN A 70 4.37 -13.96 0.38
N ARG A 71 4.37 -12.64 0.14
CA ARG A 71 5.47 -11.75 0.58
C ARG A 71 5.53 -11.61 2.09
N ILE A 72 4.37 -11.56 2.76
CA ILE A 72 4.32 -11.54 4.22
C ILE A 72 4.84 -12.86 4.78
N VAL A 73 4.41 -14.01 4.26
CA VAL A 73 4.87 -15.34 4.69
C VAL A 73 6.38 -15.47 4.52
N ALA A 74 6.93 -15.11 3.36
CA ALA A 74 8.37 -15.15 3.10
C ALA A 74 9.16 -14.27 4.09
N TYR A 75 8.63 -13.09 4.43
CA TYR A 75 9.23 -12.26 5.47
C TYR A 75 9.14 -12.90 6.85
N LEU A 76 8.00 -13.42 7.26
CA LEU A 76 7.80 -14.03 8.58
C LEU A 76 8.68 -15.25 8.79
N HIS A 77 8.84 -16.08 7.74
CA HIS A 77 9.63 -17.30 7.79
C HIS A 77 11.14 -17.03 7.79
N ASP A 78 11.65 -16.23 6.84
CA ASP A 78 13.08 -16.10 6.59
C ASP A 78 13.64 -14.70 6.85
N GLY A 79 12.80 -13.69 7.07
CA GLY A 79 13.24 -12.29 7.20
C GLY A 79 13.05 -11.72 8.60
N ARG A 80 12.00 -12.17 9.33
CA ARG A 80 11.73 -11.68 10.67
C ARG A 80 12.70 -12.31 11.68
N PRO A 81 13.40 -11.51 12.50
CA PRO A 81 14.30 -12.05 13.51
C PRO A 81 13.56 -13.00 14.47
N GLN A 82 14.08 -14.20 14.67
CA GLN A 82 13.46 -15.20 15.58
C GLN A 82 13.36 -14.71 17.02
N ALA A 83 14.34 -13.92 17.47
CA ALA A 83 14.35 -13.31 18.80
C ALA A 83 13.41 -12.11 18.94
N ALA A 84 12.71 -11.71 17.88
CA ALA A 84 11.73 -10.63 17.94
C ALA A 84 10.50 -11.06 18.74
N GLN A 85 10.31 -10.44 19.90
CA GLN A 85 9.15 -10.66 20.74
C GLN A 85 7.95 -9.81 20.29
N GLY A 86 6.76 -10.21 20.73
CA GLY A 86 5.52 -9.49 20.44
C GLY A 86 4.90 -9.88 19.10
N ARG A 87 3.73 -9.29 18.85
CA ARG A 87 2.84 -9.71 17.77
C ARG A 87 2.80 -8.74 16.58
N THR A 88 3.66 -7.72 16.58
CA THR A 88 3.80 -6.81 15.41
C THR A 88 4.46 -7.55 14.27
N VAL A 89 3.92 -7.43 13.06
CA VAL A 89 4.46 -8.09 11.86
C VAL A 89 5.85 -7.56 11.55
N PHE A 90 6.00 -6.26 11.36
CA PHE A 90 7.25 -5.63 10.95
C PHE A 90 8.05 -5.10 12.13
N VAL A 91 9.27 -5.58 12.27
CA VAL A 91 10.20 -5.20 13.32
C VAL A 91 11.56 -4.80 12.74
N ARG A 92 12.39 -4.11 13.54
CA ARG A 92 13.77 -3.78 13.16
C ARG A 92 14.58 -5.05 12.92
N ALA A 93 15.51 -5.01 11.97
CA ALA A 93 16.40 -6.14 11.68
C ALA A 93 17.49 -6.34 12.74
N GLN A 94 17.77 -5.31 13.57
CA GLN A 94 18.78 -5.31 14.63
C GLN A 94 18.13 -5.15 16.00
N ALA A 95 18.79 -5.70 17.02
CA ALA A 95 18.37 -5.55 18.41
C ALA A 95 18.44 -4.06 18.86
N PRO A 96 17.53 -3.66 19.74
CA PRO A 96 16.35 -4.37 20.19
C PRO A 96 15.30 -4.40 19.06
N TYR A 97 14.79 -5.58 18.75
CA TYR A 97 13.86 -5.85 17.63
C TYR A 97 12.47 -5.19 17.83
N ARG A 98 12.50 -3.87 18.01
CA ARG A 98 11.26 -3.08 18.22
C ARG A 98 10.43 -3.01 16.95
N PRO A 99 9.11 -2.82 17.08
CA PRO A 99 8.23 -2.55 15.95
C PRO A 99 8.75 -1.42 15.07
N LEU A 100 8.55 -1.52 13.76
CA LEU A 100 8.84 -0.41 12.85
C LEU A 100 7.91 0.76 13.14
N THR A 101 8.44 1.97 12.96
CA THR A 101 7.63 3.19 12.99
C THR A 101 7.12 3.54 11.60
N SER A 102 6.10 4.40 11.51
CA SER A 102 5.64 4.97 10.24
C SER A 102 6.79 5.62 9.44
N ASN A 103 7.70 6.31 10.12
CA ASN A 103 8.88 6.91 9.48
C ASN A 103 9.82 5.86 8.91
N ALA A 104 10.04 4.74 9.61
CA ALA A 104 10.86 3.64 9.09
C ALA A 104 10.24 3.05 7.82
N VAL A 105 8.92 2.84 7.77
CA VAL A 105 8.21 2.40 6.56
C VAL A 105 8.38 3.41 5.42
N THR A 106 8.28 4.71 5.71
CA THR A 106 8.51 5.75 4.70
C THR A 106 9.95 5.75 4.19
N THR A 107 10.93 5.49 5.07
CA THR A 107 12.35 5.36 4.70
C THR A 107 12.57 4.16 3.77
N VAL A 108 11.93 3.01 4.03
CA VAL A 108 11.97 1.84 3.11
C VAL A 108 11.53 2.26 1.70
N VAL A 109 10.42 2.97 1.58
CA VAL A 109 9.92 3.46 0.27
C VAL A 109 10.91 4.40 -0.40
N ALA A 110 11.47 5.35 0.34
CA ALA A 110 12.43 6.32 -0.18
C ALA A 110 13.73 5.64 -0.66
N CYS A 111 14.24 4.68 0.10
CA CYS A 111 15.41 3.90 -0.27
C CYS A 111 15.17 3.04 -1.51
N ALA A 112 14.01 2.36 -1.58
CA ALA A 112 13.62 1.60 -2.76
C ALA A 112 13.47 2.50 -3.99
N GLY A 113 12.89 3.69 -3.85
CA GLY A 113 12.78 4.67 -4.94
C GLY A 113 14.13 5.07 -5.52
N ARG A 114 15.12 5.33 -4.65
CA ARG A 114 16.49 5.64 -5.09
C ARG A 114 17.14 4.45 -5.80
N ARG A 115 17.03 3.23 -5.23
CA ARG A 115 17.57 2.00 -5.87
C ARG A 115 16.94 1.74 -7.24
N ALA A 116 15.66 2.05 -7.40
CA ALA A 116 14.95 1.89 -8.66
C ALA A 116 15.17 3.03 -9.67
N GLY A 117 16.01 4.03 -9.37
CA GLY A 117 16.23 5.19 -10.23
C GLY A 117 15.04 6.16 -10.32
N LEU A 118 14.05 6.05 -9.42
CA LEU A 118 12.85 6.88 -9.41
C LEU A 118 12.98 8.16 -8.56
N GLY A 119 14.16 8.39 -8.00
CA GLY A 119 14.41 9.49 -7.09
C GLY A 119 13.74 9.32 -5.73
N LEU A 120 13.48 10.45 -5.05
CA LEU A 120 12.85 10.44 -3.73
C LEU A 120 11.33 10.29 -3.88
N ILE A 121 10.81 9.16 -3.46
CA ILE A 121 9.37 8.90 -3.42
C ILE A 121 8.91 8.60 -2.00
N GLY A 122 7.69 9.05 -1.66
CA GLY A 122 7.07 8.78 -0.36
C GLY A 122 5.99 7.71 -0.42
N ALA A 123 5.66 7.11 0.73
CA ALA A 123 4.60 6.09 0.83
C ALA A 123 3.24 6.57 0.29
N HIS A 124 2.95 7.86 0.41
CA HIS A 124 1.71 8.43 -0.10
C HIS A 124 1.60 8.32 -1.63
N ARG A 125 2.73 8.41 -2.35
CA ARG A 125 2.75 8.23 -3.81
C ARG A 125 2.37 6.81 -4.22
N LEU A 126 2.75 5.79 -3.45
CA LEU A 126 2.33 4.40 -3.69
C LEU A 126 0.82 4.23 -3.53
N ARG A 127 0.26 4.84 -2.50
CA ARG A 127 -1.18 4.85 -2.29
C ARG A 127 -1.94 5.56 -3.43
N HIS A 128 -1.41 6.69 -3.94
CA HIS A 128 -1.95 7.34 -5.14
C HIS A 128 -1.88 6.43 -6.37
N SER A 129 -0.77 5.71 -6.55
CA SER A 129 -0.63 4.76 -7.65
C SER A 129 -1.62 3.59 -7.55
N ALA A 130 -1.88 3.09 -6.32
CA ALA A 130 -2.91 2.07 -6.09
C ALA A 130 -4.30 2.58 -6.48
N ALA A 131 -4.66 3.79 -6.03
CA ALA A 131 -5.94 4.42 -6.39
C ALA A 131 -6.10 4.59 -7.91
N THR A 132 -5.05 5.09 -8.58
CA THR A 132 -5.07 5.26 -10.04
C THR A 132 -5.18 3.92 -10.77
N ALA A 133 -4.55 2.86 -10.26
CA ALA A 133 -4.66 1.53 -10.83
C ALA A 133 -6.10 0.99 -10.70
N MET A 134 -6.74 1.16 -9.54
CA MET A 134 -8.14 0.78 -9.32
C MET A 134 -9.08 1.53 -10.26
N LEU A 135 -8.86 2.83 -10.44
CA LEU A 135 -9.65 3.64 -11.36
C LEU A 135 -9.53 3.16 -12.82
N ARG A 136 -8.30 2.89 -13.28
CA ARG A 136 -8.04 2.36 -14.63
C ARG A 136 -8.64 0.96 -14.86
N SER A 137 -8.85 0.20 -13.79
CA SER A 137 -9.54 -1.10 -13.84
C SER A 137 -11.07 -0.96 -13.81
N GLY A 138 -11.62 0.25 -13.91
CA GLY A 138 -13.05 0.51 -13.97
C GLY A 138 -13.73 0.69 -12.60
N GLY A 139 -12.96 0.74 -11.51
CA GLY A 139 -13.53 1.01 -10.18
C GLY A 139 -14.08 2.43 -10.08
N SER A 140 -15.26 2.57 -9.48
CA SER A 140 -15.85 3.88 -9.21
C SER A 140 -15.08 4.66 -8.15
N LEU A 141 -15.16 5.99 -8.19
CA LEU A 141 -14.54 6.84 -7.16
C LEU A 141 -15.04 6.52 -5.75
N SER A 142 -16.31 6.11 -5.62
CA SER A 142 -16.89 5.70 -4.33
C SER A 142 -16.23 4.43 -3.80
N GLU A 143 -16.11 3.39 -4.62
CA GLU A 143 -15.45 2.12 -4.26
C GLU A 143 -13.97 2.33 -3.91
N ILE A 144 -13.27 3.17 -4.68
CA ILE A 144 -11.88 3.53 -4.41
C ILE A 144 -11.78 4.28 -3.08
N GLY A 145 -12.69 5.22 -2.81
CA GLY A 145 -12.75 5.95 -1.55
C GLY A 145 -12.96 5.02 -0.36
N GLN A 146 -13.86 4.05 -0.48
CA GLN A 146 -14.12 3.02 0.53
C GLN A 146 -12.90 2.12 0.74
N THR A 147 -12.35 1.57 -0.34
CA THR A 147 -11.17 0.67 -0.29
C THR A 147 -9.96 1.37 0.32
N LEU A 148 -9.74 2.63 -0.02
CA LEU A 148 -8.67 3.43 0.55
C LEU A 148 -9.02 4.05 1.90
N ARG A 149 -10.24 3.88 2.39
CA ARG A 149 -10.67 4.38 3.71
C ARG A 149 -10.45 5.89 3.85
N HIS A 150 -10.89 6.65 2.83
CA HIS A 150 -10.83 8.10 2.88
C HIS A 150 -11.89 8.64 3.85
N ALA A 151 -11.46 9.44 4.82
CA ALA A 151 -12.37 10.06 5.79
C ALA A 151 -13.26 11.15 5.16
N ARG A 152 -12.87 11.68 4.00
CA ARG A 152 -13.59 12.73 3.28
C ARG A 152 -13.71 12.37 1.79
N PRO A 153 -14.90 12.49 1.18
CA PRO A 153 -15.12 12.25 -0.25
C PRO A 153 -14.22 13.12 -1.16
N LEU A 154 -13.94 14.36 -0.75
CA LEU A 154 -13.04 15.29 -1.45
C LEU A 154 -11.62 14.73 -1.65
N THR A 155 -11.15 13.85 -0.76
CA THR A 155 -9.83 13.21 -0.92
C THR A 155 -9.82 12.25 -2.11
N THR A 156 -10.97 11.66 -2.45
CA THR A 156 -11.12 10.77 -3.61
C THR A 156 -11.33 11.58 -4.89
N ALA A 157 -11.93 12.76 -4.82
CA ALA A 157 -12.16 13.65 -5.96
C ALA A 157 -10.85 14.11 -6.65
N ILE A 158 -9.71 14.07 -5.95
CA ILE A 158 -8.40 14.35 -6.55
C ILE A 158 -8.10 13.38 -7.71
N TYR A 159 -8.61 12.16 -7.66
CA TYR A 159 -8.41 11.15 -8.70
C TYR A 159 -9.32 11.37 -9.92
N ALA A 160 -10.45 12.07 -9.77
CA ALA A 160 -11.29 12.45 -10.91
C ALA A 160 -10.54 13.33 -11.93
N LYS A 161 -9.57 14.13 -11.48
CA LYS A 161 -8.73 14.95 -12.35
C LYS A 161 -7.74 14.12 -13.19
N VAL A 162 -7.51 12.86 -12.86
CA VAL A 162 -6.56 11.98 -13.56
C VAL A 162 -7.25 11.27 -14.73
N ASP A 163 -8.57 11.17 -14.72
CA ASP A 163 -9.35 10.53 -15.79
C ASP A 163 -10.04 11.55 -16.69
N VAL A 164 -9.22 12.39 -17.32
CA VAL A 164 -9.68 13.36 -18.34
C VAL A 164 -10.33 12.65 -19.52
N GLY A 165 -9.95 11.38 -19.79
CA GLY A 165 -10.52 10.56 -20.87
C GLY A 165 -11.97 10.16 -20.60
N ALA A 166 -12.25 9.65 -19.39
CA ALA A 166 -13.63 9.31 -18.97
C ALA A 166 -14.50 10.56 -18.82
N LEU A 167 -13.92 11.66 -18.32
CA LEU A 167 -14.65 12.94 -18.21
C LEU A 167 -15.00 13.53 -19.57
N ARG A 168 -14.16 13.37 -20.60
CA ARG A 168 -14.46 13.79 -21.96
C ARG A 168 -15.62 13.01 -22.60
N GLN A 169 -15.82 11.75 -22.25
CA GLN A 169 -16.95 10.95 -22.74
C GLN A 169 -18.29 11.36 -22.10
N LEU A 170 -18.23 11.97 -20.89
CA LEU A 170 -19.41 12.48 -20.17
C LEU A 170 -19.66 13.96 -20.45
N ALA A 171 -18.69 14.67 -21.01
CA ALA A 171 -18.86 16.06 -21.39
C ALA A 171 -19.80 16.15 -22.58
N ARG A 172 -20.96 16.80 -22.40
CA ARG A 172 -21.84 17.18 -23.53
C ARG A 172 -21.03 18.07 -24.48
N PRO A 173 -21.21 17.92 -25.79
CA PRO A 173 -20.59 18.85 -26.74
C PRO A 173 -21.02 20.28 -26.39
N TRP A 174 -20.07 21.21 -26.46
CA TRP A 174 -20.35 22.60 -26.20
C TRP A 174 -21.37 23.12 -27.20
N PRO A 175 -22.41 23.89 -26.82
CA PRO A 175 -23.45 24.34 -27.74
C PRO A 175 -22.99 25.23 -28.92
N GLY A 176 -21.71 25.43 -29.11
CA GLY A 176 -21.15 26.21 -30.22
C GLY A 176 -20.29 25.42 -31.20
N GLU A 177 -20.18 24.10 -31.10
CA GLU A 177 -19.38 23.24 -32.00
C GLU A 177 -20.19 22.55 -33.10
N LEU A 178 -21.44 22.95 -33.30
CA LEU A 178 -22.30 22.52 -34.42
C LEU A 178 -22.46 23.70 -35.38
N ALA A 179 -21.44 23.97 -36.18
CA ALA A 179 -21.52 24.77 -37.41
C ALA A 179 -20.49 24.24 -38.40
#